data_de15d637afe3eeaa00c3c5d3e642309f
#
_entry.id   de15d637afe3eeaa00c3c5d3e642309f
#
_cell.length_a   1.000
_cell.length_b   1.000
_cell.length_c   1.000
_cell.angle_alpha   90.00
_cell.angle_beta   90.00
_cell.angle_gamma   90.00
#
_symmetry.space_group_name_H-M   'P 1'
#
loop_
_entity.id
_entity.type
_entity.pdbx_description
1 polymer ?
#
loop_
_entity_poly.entity_id
_entity_poly.type
_entity_poly.pdbx_seq_one_letter_code
_entity_poly.pdbx_strand_id
1 'polypeptide(L)'
;RYYLARKQHDRTVSAAFVADVTAGYTPARIERLLDEALIVALRGARTEMSYHDVISAQVVSEAGLAHEVGYHPEEKRRVAMHEAGHALQAALAGRDVKLASVLRRAGTLGLVAHGDVDERFLRTPSEARDLMAIALAGRAAEIQEFGEASSGIAGDLATATEIAAQLVGTLGASDSLLSLQSASVAGADNLVAKVLHDPHTRAKADALMHGAAGRAACALLEHRRALLALADALCEHDELSGDEVHAIIAGAMVH
;
A
#
# COMPACT_ATOMS: atom_id res chain seq x y z
N ARG A 1 -19.40 -17.32 0.83
CA ARG A 1 -20.23 -18.09 1.79
C ARG A 1 -19.92 -19.58 1.76
N TYR A 2 -19.90 -20.25 0.59
CA TYR A 2 -19.70 -21.70 0.47
C TYR A 2 -18.43 -22.21 1.15
N TYR A 3 -17.27 -21.58 0.87
CA TYR A 3 -16.00 -21.98 1.47
C TYR A 3 -15.89 -21.61 2.95
N LEU A 4 -16.36 -20.41 3.32
CA LEU A 4 -16.32 -19.94 4.70
C LEU A 4 -17.14 -20.82 5.65
N ALA A 5 -18.33 -21.28 5.22
CA ALA A 5 -19.20 -22.15 6.02
C ALA A 5 -18.58 -23.51 6.38
N ARG A 6 -17.46 -23.89 5.79
CA ARG A 6 -16.72 -25.14 6.03
C ARG A 6 -15.48 -24.97 6.91
N LYS A 7 -15.20 -23.76 7.36
CA LYS A 7 -14.00 -23.41 8.14
C LYS A 7 -14.42 -22.80 9.47
N GLN A 8 -13.68 -23.14 10.52
CA GLN A 8 -13.90 -22.56 11.84
C GLN A 8 -13.42 -21.11 11.85
N HIS A 9 -14.30 -20.16 12.18
CA HIS A 9 -14.03 -18.74 12.18
C HIS A 9 -14.83 -18.04 13.29
N ASP A 10 -14.27 -16.98 13.83
CA ASP A 10 -14.93 -16.12 14.79
C ASP A 10 -15.87 -15.09 14.10
N ARG A 11 -16.47 -14.20 14.89
CA ARG A 11 -17.46 -13.21 14.41
C ARG A 11 -16.82 -12.09 13.57
N THR A 12 -15.52 -11.93 13.61
CA THR A 12 -14.81 -10.89 12.84
C THR A 12 -14.69 -11.27 11.37
N VAL A 13 -14.81 -12.57 11.02
CA VAL A 13 -14.71 -13.06 9.64
C VAL A 13 -16.12 -13.22 9.06
N SER A 14 -16.61 -12.19 8.38
CA SER A 14 -17.86 -12.23 7.64
C SER A 14 -17.66 -12.65 6.18
N ALA A 15 -18.74 -13.15 5.54
CA ALA A 15 -18.71 -13.46 4.12
C ALA A 15 -18.54 -12.20 3.23
N ALA A 16 -18.96 -11.04 3.71
CA ALA A 16 -18.75 -9.76 3.04
C ALA A 16 -17.27 -9.37 3.10
N PHE A 17 -16.66 -9.42 4.28
CA PHE A 17 -15.23 -9.19 4.46
C PHE A 17 -14.37 -10.11 3.58
N VAL A 18 -14.65 -11.42 3.57
CA VAL A 18 -13.91 -12.37 2.72
C VAL A 18 -14.08 -12.02 1.24
N ALA A 19 -15.28 -11.60 0.81
CA ALA A 19 -15.49 -11.17 -0.58
C ALA A 19 -14.66 -9.93 -0.94
N ASP A 20 -14.60 -8.96 -0.03
CA ASP A 20 -13.82 -7.72 -0.20
C ASP A 20 -12.32 -8.01 -0.38
N VAL A 21 -11.72 -8.75 0.56
CA VAL A 21 -10.28 -9.06 0.51
C VAL A 21 -9.90 -10.07 -0.57
N THR A 22 -10.86 -10.74 -1.19
CA THR A 22 -10.62 -11.72 -2.26
C THR A 22 -11.15 -11.27 -3.62
N ALA A 23 -11.37 -9.97 -3.82
CA ALA A 23 -11.79 -9.43 -5.11
C ALA A 23 -10.83 -9.89 -6.23
N GLY A 24 -11.38 -10.45 -7.30
CA GLY A 24 -10.60 -10.99 -8.41
C GLY A 24 -9.93 -12.36 -8.17
N TYR A 25 -10.11 -12.99 -7.00
CA TYR A 25 -9.58 -14.32 -6.75
C TYR A 25 -10.41 -15.41 -7.41
N THR A 26 -9.74 -16.46 -7.89
CA THR A 26 -10.42 -17.69 -8.31
C THR A 26 -10.98 -18.43 -7.09
N PRO A 27 -12.03 -19.27 -7.25
CA PRO A 27 -12.56 -20.09 -6.18
C PRO A 27 -11.52 -20.91 -5.43
N ALA A 28 -10.56 -21.50 -6.16
CA ALA A 28 -9.46 -22.28 -5.55
C ALA A 28 -8.51 -21.37 -4.71
N ARG A 29 -8.27 -20.14 -5.13
CA ARG A 29 -7.44 -19.18 -4.39
C ARG A 29 -8.14 -18.70 -3.12
N ILE A 30 -9.48 -18.52 -3.15
CA ILE A 30 -10.27 -18.19 -1.95
C ILE A 30 -10.21 -19.33 -0.94
N GLU A 31 -10.42 -20.58 -1.37
CA GLU A 31 -10.35 -21.75 -0.50
C GLU A 31 -8.98 -21.87 0.16
N ARG A 32 -7.92 -21.75 -0.63
CA ARG A 32 -6.53 -21.77 -0.14
C ARG A 32 -6.26 -20.67 0.88
N LEU A 33 -6.71 -19.45 0.63
CA LEU A 33 -6.55 -18.34 1.58
C LEU A 33 -7.18 -18.67 2.94
N LEU A 34 -8.40 -19.19 2.95
CA LEU A 34 -9.09 -19.56 4.20
C LEU A 34 -8.42 -20.74 4.91
N ASP A 35 -7.82 -21.67 4.17
CA ASP A 35 -7.02 -22.75 4.76
C ASP A 35 -5.75 -22.22 5.41
N GLU A 36 -5.03 -21.34 4.75
CA GLU A 36 -3.83 -20.69 5.30
C GLU A 36 -4.17 -19.84 6.52
N ALA A 37 -5.28 -19.10 6.50
CA ALA A 37 -5.76 -18.33 7.65
C ALA A 37 -6.06 -19.22 8.86
N LEU A 38 -6.69 -20.37 8.65
CA LEU A 38 -6.93 -21.33 9.72
C LEU A 38 -5.62 -21.94 10.24
N ILE A 39 -4.64 -22.19 9.38
CA ILE A 39 -3.30 -22.63 9.78
C ILE A 39 -2.60 -21.57 10.64
N VAL A 40 -2.72 -20.28 10.29
CA VAL A 40 -2.19 -19.18 11.11
C VAL A 40 -2.81 -19.20 12.51
N ALA A 41 -4.15 -19.34 12.61
CA ALA A 41 -4.84 -19.45 13.88
C ALA A 41 -4.38 -20.65 14.71
N LEU A 42 -4.26 -21.82 14.09
CA LEU A 42 -3.80 -23.06 14.75
C LEU A 42 -2.35 -22.95 15.25
N ARG A 43 -1.46 -22.29 14.52
CA ARG A 43 -0.08 -22.00 14.99
C ARG A 43 -0.08 -21.10 16.22
N GLY A 44 -1.07 -20.19 16.32
CA GLY A 44 -1.32 -19.36 17.50
C GLY A 44 -2.13 -20.07 18.61
N ALA A 45 -2.23 -21.41 18.57
CA ALA A 45 -3.01 -22.23 19.53
C ALA A 45 -4.51 -21.85 19.61
N ARG A 46 -5.08 -21.29 18.54
CA ARG A 46 -6.51 -20.98 18.40
C ARG A 46 -7.19 -21.98 17.47
N THR A 47 -8.47 -22.26 17.67
CA THR A 47 -9.26 -23.22 16.87
C THR A 47 -10.10 -22.54 15.79
N GLU A 48 -10.23 -21.23 15.85
CA GLU A 48 -11.04 -20.42 14.94
C GLU A 48 -10.13 -19.31 14.36
N MET A 49 -10.23 -19.07 13.06
CA MET A 49 -9.54 -17.95 12.42
C MET A 49 -10.28 -16.63 12.67
N SER A 50 -9.53 -15.58 12.88
CA SER A 50 -9.98 -14.19 13.01
C SER A 50 -9.73 -13.39 11.73
N TYR A 51 -10.25 -12.17 11.68
CA TYR A 51 -9.91 -11.16 10.68
C TYR A 51 -8.39 -11.06 10.44
N HIS A 52 -7.60 -10.95 11.51
CA HIS A 52 -6.15 -10.83 11.43
C HIS A 52 -5.49 -12.03 10.74
N ASP A 53 -5.99 -13.23 10.97
CA ASP A 53 -5.43 -14.42 10.33
C ASP A 53 -5.70 -14.42 8.83
N VAL A 54 -6.87 -13.94 8.40
CA VAL A 54 -7.20 -13.82 6.97
C VAL A 54 -6.30 -12.77 6.30
N ILE A 55 -6.11 -11.60 6.91
CA ILE A 55 -5.21 -10.57 6.40
C ILE A 55 -3.77 -11.06 6.37
N SER A 56 -3.28 -11.72 7.45
CA SER A 56 -1.93 -12.29 7.47
C SER A 56 -1.72 -13.34 6.37
N ALA A 57 -2.71 -14.22 6.16
CA ALA A 57 -2.65 -15.21 5.08
C ALA A 57 -2.68 -14.56 3.70
N GLN A 58 -3.46 -13.48 3.50
CA GLN A 58 -3.48 -12.72 2.27
C GLN A 58 -2.11 -12.10 1.98
N VAL A 59 -1.53 -11.42 2.96
CA VAL A 59 -0.19 -10.81 2.85
C VAL A 59 0.87 -11.86 2.54
N VAL A 60 0.83 -13.04 3.19
CA VAL A 60 1.72 -14.15 2.87
C VAL A 60 1.53 -14.65 1.44
N SER A 61 0.27 -14.73 0.97
CA SER A 61 -0.03 -15.15 -0.41
C SER A 61 0.45 -14.16 -1.46
N GLU A 62 0.49 -12.87 -1.15
CA GLU A 62 0.82 -11.79 -2.10
C GLU A 62 2.29 -11.35 -2.00
N ALA A 63 2.81 -11.20 -0.79
CA ALA A 63 4.16 -10.68 -0.52
C ALA A 63 5.16 -11.74 -0.01
N GLY A 64 4.69 -12.98 0.21
CA GLY A 64 5.51 -14.06 0.74
C GLY A 64 5.61 -14.10 2.26
N LEU A 65 6.29 -15.14 2.78
CA LEU A 65 6.50 -15.32 4.21
C LEU A 65 7.38 -14.19 4.76
N ALA A 66 7.08 -13.75 5.97
CA ALA A 66 7.96 -12.89 6.73
C ALA A 66 9.25 -13.63 7.07
N HIS A 67 10.38 -12.95 6.87
CA HIS A 67 11.68 -13.44 7.30
C HIS A 67 12.08 -12.67 8.57
N GLU A 68 12.37 -13.39 9.65
CA GLU A 68 12.98 -12.81 10.84
C GLU A 68 14.44 -12.43 10.52
N VAL A 69 14.62 -11.30 9.87
CA VAL A 69 15.94 -10.69 9.71
C VAL A 69 16.06 -9.62 10.77
N GLY A 70 17.02 -9.77 11.67
CA GLY A 70 17.35 -8.74 12.62
C GLY A 70 17.85 -7.49 11.90
N TYR A 71 17.02 -6.47 11.82
CA TYR A 71 17.44 -5.14 11.37
C TYR A 71 18.45 -4.54 12.36
N HIS A 72 19.43 -3.81 11.83
CA HIS A 72 20.12 -2.84 12.67
C HIS A 72 19.09 -1.81 13.19
N PRO A 73 19.15 -1.34 14.46
CA PRO A 73 18.12 -0.45 15.02
C PRO A 73 17.83 0.80 14.17
N GLU A 74 18.86 1.41 13.59
CA GLU A 74 18.71 2.58 12.71
C GLU A 74 17.98 2.24 11.39
N GLU A 75 18.25 1.06 10.84
CA GLU A 75 17.58 0.56 9.64
C GLU A 75 16.10 0.27 9.94
N LYS A 76 15.80 -0.40 11.07
CA LYS A 76 14.43 -0.64 11.52
C LYS A 76 13.65 0.67 11.65
N ARG A 77 14.27 1.70 12.28
CA ARG A 77 13.64 3.02 12.44
C ARG A 77 13.35 3.66 11.09
N ARG A 78 14.23 3.53 10.11
CA ARG A 78 14.05 4.08 8.76
C ARG A 78 12.91 3.38 8.04
N VAL A 79 12.86 2.04 8.07
CA VAL A 79 11.75 1.26 7.49
C VAL A 79 10.44 1.60 8.17
N ALA A 80 10.40 1.69 9.49
CA ALA A 80 9.21 2.05 10.25
C ALA A 80 8.68 3.46 9.87
N MET A 81 9.57 4.42 9.70
CA MET A 81 9.21 5.78 9.25
C MET A 81 8.64 5.76 7.84
N HIS A 82 9.24 4.98 6.94
CA HIS A 82 8.78 4.79 5.57
C HIS A 82 7.36 4.21 5.52
N GLU A 83 7.13 3.09 6.20
CA GLU A 83 5.81 2.44 6.24
C GLU A 83 4.77 3.29 6.97
N ALA A 84 5.15 4.01 8.03
CA ALA A 84 4.28 4.98 8.69
C ALA A 84 3.84 6.10 7.74
N GLY A 85 4.72 6.55 6.84
CA GLY A 85 4.39 7.51 5.80
C GLY A 85 3.30 6.99 4.87
N HIS A 86 3.43 5.78 4.35
CA HIS A 86 2.43 5.13 3.51
C HIS A 86 1.10 4.94 4.24
N ALA A 87 1.12 4.42 5.47
CA ALA A 87 -0.06 4.14 6.27
C ALA A 87 -0.85 5.43 6.58
N LEU A 88 -0.15 6.49 7.03
CA LEU A 88 -0.78 7.77 7.32
C LEU A 88 -1.38 8.40 6.06
N GLN A 89 -0.64 8.44 4.96
CA GLN A 89 -1.12 9.02 3.70
C GLN A 89 -2.31 8.23 3.14
N ALA A 90 -2.31 6.89 3.25
CA ALA A 90 -3.43 6.06 2.85
C ALA A 90 -4.69 6.36 3.69
N ALA A 91 -4.55 6.44 5.01
CA ALA A 91 -5.66 6.79 5.90
C ALA A 91 -6.22 8.20 5.62
N LEU A 92 -5.35 9.20 5.40
CA LEU A 92 -5.75 10.57 5.04
C LEU A 92 -6.46 10.64 3.68
N ALA A 93 -6.11 9.76 2.75
CA ALA A 93 -6.80 9.62 1.46
C ALA A 93 -8.11 8.80 1.55
N GLY A 94 -8.56 8.45 2.75
CA GLY A 94 -9.79 7.68 2.96
C GLY A 94 -9.69 6.21 2.51
N ARG A 95 -8.46 5.67 2.45
CA ARG A 95 -8.24 4.25 2.13
C ARG A 95 -8.43 3.41 3.39
N ASP A 96 -8.92 2.20 3.21
CA ASP A 96 -8.98 1.21 4.27
C ASP A 96 -7.60 0.57 4.45
N VAL A 97 -6.85 1.00 5.47
CA VAL A 97 -5.59 0.39 5.84
C VAL A 97 -5.87 -0.94 6.52
N LYS A 98 -5.34 -2.03 6.00
CA LYS A 98 -5.54 -3.39 6.52
C LYS A 98 -4.41 -3.80 7.46
N LEU A 99 -3.17 -3.46 7.10
CA LEU A 99 -1.96 -3.83 7.81
C LEU A 99 -0.84 -2.82 7.48
N ALA A 100 -0.03 -2.49 8.47
CA ALA A 100 1.29 -1.88 8.29
C ALA A 100 2.34 -2.78 8.96
N SER A 101 3.45 -3.08 8.28
CA SER A 101 4.44 -4.06 8.73
C SER A 101 5.84 -3.63 8.35
N VAL A 102 6.79 -3.77 9.26
CA VAL A 102 8.23 -3.63 8.99
C VAL A 102 8.92 -4.99 8.79
N LEU A 103 8.17 -6.08 8.82
CA LEU A 103 8.73 -7.40 8.58
C LEU A 103 9.15 -7.54 7.12
N ARG A 104 10.40 -7.96 6.90
CA ARG A 104 10.92 -8.24 5.57
C ARG A 104 10.18 -9.43 4.95
N ARG A 105 9.74 -9.27 3.71
CA ARG A 105 9.11 -10.32 2.90
C ARG A 105 9.82 -10.40 1.55
N ALA A 106 9.65 -11.47 0.80
CA ALA A 106 10.37 -11.93 -0.40
C ALA A 106 10.88 -10.88 -1.44
N GLY A 107 10.81 -9.62 -1.20
CA GLY A 107 11.29 -8.55 -2.09
C GLY A 107 11.07 -7.16 -1.51
N THR A 108 10.48 -7.06 -0.31
CA THR A 108 10.20 -5.79 0.37
C THR A 108 10.79 -5.78 1.77
N LEU A 109 11.22 -4.60 2.22
CA LEU A 109 11.71 -4.39 3.59
C LEU A 109 10.56 -4.14 4.57
N GLY A 110 9.43 -3.68 4.08
CA GLY A 110 8.19 -3.47 4.81
C GLY A 110 7.00 -3.53 3.86
N LEU A 111 5.79 -3.29 4.36
CA LEU A 111 4.56 -3.35 3.59
C LEU A 111 3.44 -2.57 4.28
N VAL A 112 2.71 -1.75 3.52
CA VAL A 112 1.38 -1.29 3.91
C VAL A 112 0.34 -1.87 2.96
N ALA A 113 -0.52 -2.74 3.48
CA ALA A 113 -1.68 -3.23 2.75
C ALA A 113 -2.85 -2.28 2.97
N HIS A 114 -3.39 -1.73 1.88
CA HIS A 114 -4.57 -0.87 1.91
C HIS A 114 -5.48 -1.15 0.71
N GLY A 115 -6.77 -0.84 0.86
CA GLY A 115 -7.77 -1.05 -0.19
C GLY A 115 -8.75 0.11 -0.30
N ASP A 116 -9.71 0.01 -1.20
CA ASP A 116 -10.89 0.85 -1.20
C ASP A 116 -11.82 0.40 -0.07
N VAL A 117 -12.56 1.33 0.54
CA VAL A 117 -13.57 1.00 1.56
C VAL A 117 -14.70 0.18 0.94
N ASP A 118 -15.06 0.49 -0.32
CA ASP A 118 -16.01 -0.26 -1.14
C ASP A 118 -15.32 -0.76 -2.41
N GLU A 119 -15.76 -1.90 -2.96
CA GLU A 119 -15.23 -2.45 -4.21
C GLU A 119 -15.48 -1.46 -5.36
N ARG A 120 -14.40 -0.98 -6.01
CA ARG A 120 -14.46 -0.03 -7.12
C ARG A 120 -13.70 -0.55 -8.33
N PHE A 121 -14.40 -0.59 -9.46
CA PHE A 121 -13.84 -1.02 -10.76
C PHE A 121 -13.32 0.16 -11.60
N LEU A 122 -13.73 1.38 -11.28
CA LEU A 122 -13.35 2.59 -12.01
C LEU A 122 -12.63 3.55 -11.06
N ARG A 123 -11.56 4.15 -11.56
CA ARG A 123 -10.80 5.19 -10.86
C ARG A 123 -10.79 6.48 -11.65
N THR A 124 -11.01 7.57 -10.95
CA THR A 124 -10.87 8.93 -11.50
C THR A 124 -9.39 9.35 -11.53
N PRO A 125 -9.02 10.34 -12.36
CA PRO A 125 -7.68 10.91 -12.30
C PRO A 125 -7.29 11.49 -10.92
N SER A 126 -8.24 11.96 -10.12
CA SER A 126 -7.97 12.43 -8.75
C SER A 126 -7.58 11.28 -7.83
N GLU A 127 -8.34 10.18 -7.83
CA GLU A 127 -8.02 8.98 -7.06
C GLU A 127 -6.66 8.37 -7.47
N ALA A 128 -6.33 8.41 -8.77
CA ALA A 128 -5.02 7.98 -9.24
C ALA A 128 -3.88 8.88 -8.71
N ARG A 129 -4.11 10.20 -8.61
CA ARG A 129 -3.14 11.12 -7.98
C ARG A 129 -2.99 10.88 -6.48
N ASP A 130 -4.06 10.47 -5.79
CA ASP A 130 -3.99 10.13 -4.37
C ASP A 130 -3.19 8.84 -4.16
N LEU A 131 -3.39 7.82 -5.00
CA LEU A 131 -2.56 6.61 -4.99
C LEU A 131 -1.08 6.92 -5.26
N MET A 132 -0.80 7.85 -6.16
CA MET A 132 0.58 8.32 -6.41
C MET A 132 1.17 9.02 -5.18
N ALA A 133 0.36 9.83 -4.46
CA ALA A 133 0.80 10.47 -3.23
C ALA A 133 1.08 9.44 -2.12
N ILE A 134 0.26 8.39 -2.02
CA ILE A 134 0.50 7.27 -1.10
C ILE A 134 1.83 6.59 -1.46
N ALA A 135 2.06 6.24 -2.72
CA ALA A 135 3.30 5.61 -3.16
C ALA A 135 4.56 6.47 -2.88
N LEU A 136 4.45 7.79 -2.88
CA LEU A 136 5.57 8.70 -2.62
C LEU A 136 5.71 9.11 -1.14
N ALA A 137 4.78 8.70 -0.28
CA ALA A 137 4.73 9.12 1.12
C ALA A 137 5.87 8.54 1.97
N GLY A 138 6.28 7.28 1.72
CA GLY A 138 7.44 6.68 2.39
C GLY A 138 8.71 7.48 2.15
N ARG A 139 8.96 7.86 0.89
CA ARG A 139 10.07 8.75 0.53
C ARG A 139 9.98 10.11 1.25
N ALA A 140 8.79 10.72 1.29
CA ALA A 140 8.59 12.00 1.94
C ALA A 140 8.85 11.93 3.45
N ALA A 141 8.40 10.85 4.11
CA ALA A 141 8.64 10.61 5.52
C ALA A 141 10.14 10.46 5.83
N GLU A 142 10.88 9.66 5.05
CA GLU A 142 12.33 9.51 5.21
C GLU A 142 13.06 10.84 5.06
N ILE A 143 12.74 11.65 4.05
CA ILE A 143 13.38 12.95 3.84
C ILE A 143 13.11 13.91 5.00
N GLN A 144 11.88 13.92 5.54
CA GLN A 144 11.52 14.80 6.66
C GLN A 144 12.24 14.41 7.96
N GLU A 145 12.47 13.13 8.19
CA GLU A 145 13.08 12.66 9.43
C GLU A 145 14.60 12.57 9.36
N PHE A 146 15.15 12.12 8.22
CA PHE A 146 16.58 11.80 8.07
C PHE A 146 17.32 12.72 7.10
N GLY A 147 16.62 13.64 6.43
CA GLY A 147 17.20 14.56 5.44
C GLY A 147 17.42 13.95 4.05
N GLU A 148 17.34 12.63 3.92
CA GLU A 148 17.51 11.87 2.66
C GLU A 148 16.67 10.60 2.65
N ALA A 149 16.33 10.13 1.45
CA ALA A 149 15.64 8.86 1.27
C ALA A 149 16.63 7.72 1.01
N SER A 150 16.28 6.52 1.47
CA SER A 150 17.04 5.29 1.26
C SER A 150 16.76 4.65 -0.11
N SER A 151 17.47 3.58 -0.44
CA SER A 151 17.20 2.77 -1.64
C SER A 151 15.86 2.02 -1.60
N GLY A 152 15.21 1.94 -0.43
CA GLY A 152 13.89 1.32 -0.26
C GLY A 152 12.79 1.91 -1.13
N ILE A 153 12.94 3.18 -1.53
CA ILE A 153 11.95 3.89 -2.36
C ILE A 153 11.85 3.42 -3.83
N ALA A 154 12.71 2.50 -4.28
CA ALA A 154 12.80 2.16 -5.71
C ALA A 154 11.49 1.56 -6.26
N GLY A 155 10.81 0.70 -5.48
CA GLY A 155 9.52 0.13 -5.83
C GLY A 155 8.41 1.18 -5.91
N ASP A 156 8.40 2.10 -4.96
CA ASP A 156 7.41 3.19 -4.89
C ASP A 156 7.55 4.17 -6.05
N LEU A 157 8.79 4.50 -6.41
CA LEU A 157 9.06 5.34 -7.59
C LEU A 157 8.59 4.64 -8.87
N ALA A 158 8.79 3.32 -8.99
CA ALA A 158 8.28 2.57 -10.14
C ALA A 158 6.75 2.61 -10.20
N THR A 159 6.08 2.32 -9.09
CA THR A 159 4.61 2.39 -8.96
C THR A 159 4.07 3.79 -9.29
N ALA A 160 4.67 4.84 -8.72
CA ALA A 160 4.29 6.22 -9.00
C ALA A 160 4.48 6.58 -10.49
N THR A 161 5.57 6.10 -11.11
CA THR A 161 5.85 6.30 -12.54
C THR A 161 4.79 5.61 -13.41
N GLU A 162 4.36 4.39 -13.08
CA GLU A 162 3.29 3.70 -13.79
C GLU A 162 1.97 4.46 -13.71
N ILE A 163 1.59 4.95 -12.52
CA ILE A 163 0.38 5.77 -12.33
C ILE A 163 0.48 7.08 -13.15
N ALA A 164 1.63 7.75 -13.13
CA ALA A 164 1.84 8.97 -13.90
C ALA A 164 1.72 8.71 -15.41
N ALA A 165 2.30 7.60 -15.88
CA ALA A 165 2.18 7.19 -17.28
C ALA A 165 0.72 6.88 -17.68
N GLN A 166 -0.06 6.27 -16.82
CA GLN A 166 -1.49 6.05 -17.06
C GLN A 166 -2.26 7.37 -17.14
N LEU A 167 -2.01 8.30 -16.21
CA LEU A 167 -2.65 9.61 -16.20
C LEU A 167 -2.37 10.40 -17.48
N VAL A 168 -1.12 10.41 -17.94
CA VAL A 168 -0.71 11.15 -19.14
C VAL A 168 -1.11 10.43 -20.42
N GLY A 169 -0.94 9.11 -20.45
CA GLY A 169 -0.98 8.33 -21.69
C GLY A 169 -2.32 7.68 -21.99
N THR A 170 -3.24 7.54 -21.02
CA THR A 170 -4.51 6.81 -21.25
C THR A 170 -5.76 7.49 -20.68
N LEU A 171 -5.63 8.21 -19.57
CA LEU A 171 -6.80 8.75 -18.85
C LEU A 171 -7.21 10.15 -19.30
N GLY A 172 -6.53 10.73 -20.31
CA GLY A 172 -6.82 12.08 -20.76
C GLY A 172 -6.67 13.15 -19.66
N ALA A 173 -5.90 12.87 -18.63
CA ALA A 173 -5.68 13.75 -17.49
C ALA A 173 -4.61 14.82 -17.72
N SER A 174 -4.05 14.82 -18.91
CA SER A 174 -3.24 15.90 -19.49
C SER A 174 -4.06 16.59 -20.61
N ASP A 175 -3.65 17.73 -21.10
CA ASP A 175 -4.37 18.53 -22.12
C ASP A 175 -4.61 17.83 -23.47
N SER A 176 -4.50 16.51 -23.52
CA SER A 176 -4.68 15.68 -24.72
C SER A 176 -5.71 14.57 -24.48
N LEU A 177 -6.61 14.40 -25.41
CA LEU A 177 -7.55 13.27 -25.46
C LEU A 177 -6.99 12.04 -26.20
N LEU A 178 -5.73 12.12 -26.65
CA LEU A 178 -5.10 11.01 -27.38
C LEU A 178 -4.61 9.95 -26.37
N SER A 179 -4.88 8.69 -26.69
CA SER A 179 -4.36 7.54 -25.95
C SER A 179 -3.07 7.04 -26.59
N LEU A 180 -1.97 7.10 -25.85
CA LEU A 180 -0.69 6.51 -26.24
C LEU A 180 -0.71 4.98 -26.23
N GLN A 181 -1.73 4.37 -25.62
CA GLN A 181 -1.93 2.92 -25.66
C GLN A 181 -2.04 2.42 -27.11
N SER A 182 -2.74 3.18 -27.96
CA SER A 182 -3.00 2.84 -29.35
C SER A 182 -1.85 3.17 -30.31
N ALA A 183 -0.83 3.90 -29.85
CA ALA A 183 0.30 4.30 -30.69
C ALA A 183 1.36 3.20 -30.75
N SER A 184 1.95 3.01 -31.93
CA SER A 184 3.20 2.24 -32.09
C SER A 184 4.37 3.20 -32.09
N VAL A 185 5.32 3.03 -31.16
CA VAL A 185 6.51 3.86 -31.05
C VAL A 185 7.73 2.95 -31.09
N ALA A 186 8.63 3.18 -32.04
CA ALA A 186 9.85 2.38 -32.16
C ALA A 186 10.69 2.51 -30.88
N GLY A 187 11.08 1.38 -30.30
CA GLY A 187 11.86 1.34 -29.05
C GLY A 187 11.07 1.62 -27.76
N ALA A 188 9.71 1.63 -27.83
CA ALA A 188 8.86 1.84 -26.66
C ALA A 188 7.70 0.80 -26.65
N ASP A 189 7.95 -0.35 -26.03
CA ASP A 189 7.07 -1.52 -26.08
C ASP A 189 5.88 -1.44 -25.12
N ASN A 190 5.96 -0.62 -24.08
CA ASN A 190 4.90 -0.45 -23.09
C ASN A 190 4.54 1.03 -22.88
N LEU A 191 3.45 1.27 -22.15
CA LEU A 191 2.93 2.62 -21.92
C LEU A 191 3.96 3.54 -21.23
N VAL A 192 4.66 3.05 -20.21
CA VAL A 192 5.69 3.82 -19.49
C VAL A 192 6.80 4.24 -20.46
N ALA A 193 7.32 3.29 -21.25
CA ALA A 193 8.33 3.57 -22.25
C ALA A 193 7.85 4.63 -23.26
N LYS A 194 6.60 4.54 -23.75
CA LYS A 194 6.01 5.53 -24.67
C LYS A 194 5.96 6.94 -24.08
N VAL A 195 5.50 7.04 -22.80
CA VAL A 195 5.41 8.32 -22.10
C VAL A 195 6.80 8.90 -21.82
N LEU A 196 7.76 8.08 -21.43
CA LEU A 196 9.12 8.54 -21.13
C LEU A 196 9.96 8.81 -22.37
N HIS A 197 9.63 8.23 -23.52
CA HIS A 197 10.33 8.45 -24.81
C HIS A 197 10.13 9.87 -25.33
N ASP A 198 8.93 10.41 -25.24
CA ASP A 198 8.61 11.76 -25.66
C ASP A 198 8.91 12.79 -24.56
N PRO A 199 9.73 13.81 -24.81
CA PRO A 199 10.11 14.79 -23.80
C PRO A 199 8.95 15.57 -23.19
N HIS A 200 7.87 15.80 -23.95
CA HIS A 200 6.71 16.56 -23.48
C HIS A 200 5.85 15.74 -22.53
N THR A 201 5.54 14.50 -22.88
CA THR A 201 4.78 13.59 -22.00
C THR A 201 5.58 13.20 -20.77
N ARG A 202 6.90 13.01 -20.90
CA ARG A 202 7.80 12.79 -19.76
C ARG A 202 7.78 13.95 -18.78
N ALA A 203 7.88 15.20 -19.27
CA ALA A 203 7.82 16.37 -18.42
C ALA A 203 6.48 16.50 -17.68
N LYS A 204 5.35 16.13 -18.33
CA LYS A 204 4.04 16.08 -17.68
C LYS A 204 3.97 15.01 -16.60
N ALA A 205 4.47 13.82 -16.85
CA ALA A 205 4.52 12.74 -15.87
C ALA A 205 5.36 13.14 -14.65
N ASP A 206 6.54 13.70 -14.87
CA ASP A 206 7.43 14.19 -13.81
C ASP A 206 6.77 15.31 -12.98
N ALA A 207 6.09 16.25 -13.60
CA ALA A 207 5.35 17.30 -12.91
C ALA A 207 4.21 16.73 -12.03
N LEU A 208 3.50 15.71 -12.49
CA LEU A 208 2.48 14.99 -11.69
C LEU A 208 3.12 14.32 -10.48
N MET A 209 4.25 13.64 -10.63
CA MET A 209 4.98 13.00 -9.55
C MET A 209 5.47 14.01 -8.51
N HIS A 210 6.07 15.14 -8.94
CA HIS A 210 6.48 16.20 -8.04
C HIS A 210 5.30 16.81 -7.27
N GLY A 211 4.17 17.02 -7.95
CA GLY A 211 2.94 17.49 -7.31
C GLY A 211 2.40 16.51 -6.27
N ALA A 212 2.42 15.22 -6.55
CA ALA A 212 2.00 14.18 -5.61
C ALA A 212 2.96 14.08 -4.40
N ALA A 213 4.28 14.12 -4.64
CA ALA A 213 5.28 14.13 -3.59
C ALA A 213 5.16 15.37 -2.67
N GLY A 214 4.88 16.54 -3.25
CA GLY A 214 4.62 17.76 -2.48
C GLY A 214 3.38 17.66 -1.60
N ARG A 215 2.28 17.10 -2.12
CA ARG A 215 1.06 16.86 -1.31
C ARG A 215 1.33 15.89 -0.16
N ALA A 216 2.01 14.77 -0.42
CA ALA A 216 2.38 13.82 0.60
C ALA A 216 3.25 14.49 1.68
N ALA A 217 4.29 15.24 1.28
CA ALA A 217 5.16 15.93 2.21
C ALA A 217 4.41 16.95 3.08
N CYS A 218 3.49 17.73 2.52
CA CYS A 218 2.66 18.68 3.28
C CYS A 218 1.75 17.94 4.28
N ALA A 219 1.06 16.89 3.84
CA ALA A 219 0.15 16.12 4.69
C ALA A 219 0.91 15.46 5.86
N LEU A 220 2.07 14.85 5.61
CA LEU A 220 2.89 14.23 6.67
C LEU A 220 3.45 15.27 7.65
N LEU A 221 3.79 16.46 7.18
CA LEU A 221 4.25 17.56 8.05
C LEU A 221 3.11 18.08 8.93
N GLU A 222 1.92 18.27 8.38
CA GLU A 222 0.72 18.69 9.10
C GLU A 222 0.34 17.68 10.18
N HIS A 223 0.47 16.39 9.89
CA HIS A 223 0.15 15.29 10.80
C HIS A 223 1.39 14.62 11.40
N ARG A 224 2.49 15.38 11.59
CA ARG A 224 3.78 14.86 12.06
C ARG A 224 3.67 14.03 13.35
N ARG A 225 2.80 14.40 14.28
CA ARG A 225 2.61 13.64 15.54
C ARG A 225 2.08 12.24 15.27
N ALA A 226 1.13 12.10 14.37
CA ALA A 226 0.59 10.79 13.98
C ALA A 226 1.65 9.97 13.23
N LEU A 227 2.43 10.58 12.35
CA LEU A 227 3.54 9.94 11.66
C LEU A 227 4.56 9.34 12.63
N LEU A 228 5.00 10.12 13.62
CA LEU A 228 5.97 9.66 14.62
C LEU A 228 5.39 8.56 15.51
N ALA A 229 4.13 8.69 15.94
CA ALA A 229 3.47 7.68 16.76
C ALA A 229 3.32 6.34 16.04
N LEU A 230 2.97 6.36 14.73
CA LEU A 230 2.92 5.16 13.90
C LEU A 230 4.31 4.52 13.75
N ALA A 231 5.34 5.31 13.47
CA ALA A 231 6.70 4.80 13.32
C ALA A 231 7.23 4.20 14.64
N ASP A 232 6.92 4.82 15.77
CA ASP A 232 7.30 4.30 17.10
C ASP A 232 6.60 2.95 17.37
N ALA A 233 5.29 2.88 17.12
CA ALA A 233 4.52 1.65 17.29
C ALA A 233 4.99 0.52 16.36
N LEU A 234 5.34 0.82 15.09
CA LEU A 234 5.93 -0.14 14.17
C LEU A 234 7.31 -0.63 14.63
N CYS A 235 8.12 0.23 15.26
CA CYS A 235 9.38 -0.20 15.86
C CYS A 235 9.19 -1.15 17.03
N GLU A 236 8.11 -0.98 17.81
CA GLU A 236 7.82 -1.77 19.00
C GLU A 236 7.16 -3.12 18.67
N HIS A 237 6.19 -3.11 17.75
CA HIS A 237 5.32 -4.25 17.50
C HIS A 237 5.58 -4.98 16.18
N ASP A 238 6.45 -4.47 15.31
CA ASP A 238 6.77 -4.95 13.96
C ASP A 238 5.59 -4.91 12.97
N GLU A 239 4.38 -5.11 13.41
CA GLU A 239 3.15 -5.08 12.61
C GLU A 239 2.03 -4.36 13.38
N LEU A 240 1.21 -3.61 12.65
CA LEU A 240 0.00 -2.95 13.16
C LEU A 240 -1.17 -3.32 12.25
N SER A 241 -2.26 -3.76 12.83
CA SER A 241 -3.53 -3.93 12.14
C SER A 241 -4.12 -2.58 11.72
N GLY A 242 -5.04 -2.59 10.76
CA GLY A 242 -5.73 -1.36 10.34
C GLY A 242 -6.42 -0.64 11.49
N ASP A 243 -7.06 -1.36 12.40
CA ASP A 243 -7.71 -0.77 13.58
C ASP A 243 -6.71 -0.06 14.50
N GLU A 244 -5.54 -0.65 14.73
CA GLU A 244 -4.45 -0.04 15.51
C GLU A 244 -3.89 1.20 14.80
N VAL A 245 -3.69 1.14 13.48
CA VAL A 245 -3.26 2.30 12.68
C VAL A 245 -4.25 3.45 12.83
N HIS A 246 -5.55 3.19 12.65
CA HIS A 246 -6.59 4.22 12.78
C HIS A 246 -6.70 4.76 14.21
N ALA A 247 -6.58 3.90 15.24
CA ALA A 247 -6.60 4.32 16.64
C ALA A 247 -5.42 5.25 17.00
N ILE A 248 -4.21 4.93 16.52
CA ILE A 248 -3.01 5.75 16.73
C ILE A 248 -3.17 7.12 16.05
N ILE A 249 -3.64 7.14 14.80
CA ILE A 249 -3.88 8.39 14.06
C ILE A 249 -4.91 9.26 14.79
N ALA A 250 -6.05 8.69 15.16
CA ALA A 250 -7.10 9.41 15.88
C ALA A 250 -6.60 9.98 17.22
N GLY A 251 -5.86 9.19 18.00
CA GLY A 251 -5.27 9.62 19.25
C GLY A 251 -4.28 10.78 19.12
N ALA A 252 -3.50 10.79 18.04
CA ALA A 252 -2.54 11.84 17.76
C ALA A 252 -3.16 13.15 17.22
N MET A 253 -4.36 13.10 16.66
CA MET A 253 -5.09 14.26 16.12
C MET A 253 -5.89 15.03 17.19
N VAL A 254 -6.18 14.42 18.34
CA VAL A 254 -7.04 15.03 19.41
C VAL A 254 -6.29 16.06 20.27
N HIS A 255 -5.00 16.19 20.13
CA HIS A 255 -4.13 17.08 20.92
C HIS A 255 -3.24 17.94 20.02
#